data_49e11e24e3feed99e1a29188e77eda1b
#
_entry.id   49e11e24e3feed99e1a29188e77eda1b
#
_cell.length_a   1.000
_cell.length_b   1.000
_cell.length_c   1.000
_cell.angle_alpha   90.00
_cell.angle_beta   90.00
_cell.angle_gamma   90.00
#
_symmetry.space_group_name_H-M   'P 1'
#
loop_
_entity.id
_entity.type
_entity.pdbx_description
1 polymer ?
#
loop_
_entity_poly.entity_id
_entity_poly.type
_entity_poly.pdbx_seq_one_letter_code
_entity_poly.pdbx_strand_id
1 'polypeptide(L)'
;MTAPLTKRERLARTVAGKPVDRLPVALWRHFFVEETSREGLVEAMARWQRQYDWDFLKINPRAGYHAEDWGNQYAFSGKETIAPTLVHASVRTPDDFRHLDRLDPTGAAGRRAPVLADHLAAVGDLRRALGPDVPMLMTVFTPLAIAAELAGGPQALAALIHQNAALVHVGLRKIADTFADFAARCVAAGADGIFLATTHTATLVNFTPEEYAEFGRPYDMAILAAVRTAPLNLLHVCQRRSMVRDLADYPVVMLNWETADPTNPTLGQMALGAAGKALVGGVDRKLFPDPAAREALLAQAAEARRSMGDRPFVLGSTCTIDPSSAPEMVRALREAV
;
A
#
# COMPACT_ATOMS: atom_id res chain seq x y z
N MET A 1 -20.50 -26.19 17.57
CA MET A 1 -19.38 -25.34 17.11
C MET A 1 -19.80 -24.75 15.77
N THR A 2 -19.81 -23.44 15.63
CA THR A 2 -20.04 -22.78 14.34
C THR A 2 -18.89 -23.10 13.40
N ALA A 3 -19.18 -23.33 12.12
CA ALA A 3 -18.14 -23.52 11.11
C ALA A 3 -17.14 -22.35 11.11
N PRO A 4 -15.84 -22.60 10.85
CA PRO A 4 -14.86 -21.52 10.75
C PRO A 4 -15.25 -20.56 9.62
N LEU A 5 -15.01 -19.27 9.84
CA LEU A 5 -15.28 -18.24 8.84
C LEU A 5 -14.30 -18.36 7.66
N THR A 6 -14.78 -18.08 6.45
CA THR A 6 -13.88 -17.83 5.32
C THR A 6 -13.04 -16.57 5.58
N LYS A 7 -11.92 -16.37 4.87
CA LYS A 7 -11.10 -15.15 4.98
C LYS A 7 -11.92 -13.90 4.69
N ARG A 8 -12.76 -13.96 3.66
CA ARG A 8 -13.65 -12.86 3.27
C ARG A 8 -14.65 -12.51 4.37
N GLU A 9 -15.31 -13.48 4.94
CA GLU A 9 -16.25 -13.28 6.04
C GLU A 9 -15.56 -12.74 7.30
N ARG A 10 -14.40 -13.29 7.64
CA ARG A 10 -13.61 -12.85 8.80
C ARG A 10 -13.20 -11.39 8.65
N LEU A 11 -12.63 -10.99 7.50
CA LEU A 11 -12.22 -9.62 7.28
C LEU A 11 -13.42 -8.66 7.22
N ALA A 12 -14.52 -9.04 6.55
CA ALA A 12 -15.75 -8.26 6.51
C ALA A 12 -16.35 -8.04 7.90
N ARG A 13 -16.34 -9.07 8.76
CA ARG A 13 -16.77 -8.93 10.15
C ARG A 13 -15.84 -8.03 10.95
N THR A 14 -14.52 -8.18 10.77
CA THR A 14 -13.52 -7.34 11.45
C THR A 14 -13.73 -5.86 11.14
N VAL A 15 -13.85 -5.48 9.88
CA VAL A 15 -14.05 -4.06 9.51
C VAL A 15 -15.42 -3.52 9.95
N ALA A 16 -16.39 -4.42 10.16
CA ALA A 16 -17.71 -4.08 10.71
C ALA A 16 -17.77 -4.09 12.25
N GLY A 17 -16.65 -4.33 12.95
CA GLY A 17 -16.61 -4.43 14.42
C GLY A 17 -17.40 -5.61 14.97
N LYS A 18 -17.58 -6.69 14.22
CA LYS A 18 -18.32 -7.90 14.62
C LYS A 18 -17.37 -8.99 15.11
N PRO A 19 -17.82 -9.87 16.03
CA PRO A 19 -17.02 -10.99 16.51
C PRO A 19 -16.54 -11.90 15.36
N VAL A 20 -15.32 -12.39 15.49
CA VAL A 20 -14.67 -13.31 14.55
C VAL A 20 -14.19 -14.58 15.25
N ASP A 21 -13.96 -15.65 14.51
CA ASP A 21 -13.48 -16.93 15.02
C ASP A 21 -12.01 -16.88 15.52
N ARG A 22 -11.20 -16.04 14.90
CA ARG A 22 -9.82 -15.71 15.30
C ARG A 22 -9.44 -14.31 14.80
N LEU A 23 -8.39 -13.73 15.36
CA LEU A 23 -7.85 -12.47 14.87
C LEU A 23 -7.34 -12.63 13.43
N PRO A 24 -7.75 -11.77 12.46
CA PRO A 24 -7.17 -11.81 11.13
C PRO A 24 -5.72 -11.33 11.15
N VAL A 25 -4.92 -11.89 10.25
CA VAL A 25 -3.50 -11.58 10.10
C VAL A 25 -3.12 -11.43 8.63
N ALA A 26 -2.25 -10.45 8.33
CA ALA A 26 -1.73 -10.24 6.99
C ALA A 26 -0.30 -9.73 7.05
N LEU A 27 0.49 -10.13 6.05
CA LEU A 27 1.86 -9.70 5.90
C LEU A 27 2.19 -9.59 4.41
N TRP A 28 3.12 -8.70 4.04
CA TRP A 28 3.46 -8.43 2.64
C TRP A 28 4.92 -8.05 2.48
N ARG A 29 5.48 -8.44 1.31
CA ARG A 29 6.86 -8.12 0.89
C ARG A 29 6.95 -7.97 -0.62
N HIS A 30 8.07 -7.45 -1.10
CA HIS A 30 8.45 -7.49 -2.50
C HIS A 30 9.08 -8.83 -2.88
N PHE A 31 9.05 -9.13 -4.19
CA PHE A 31 9.69 -10.25 -4.85
C PHE A 31 10.48 -9.69 -6.04
N PHE A 32 11.57 -8.96 -5.74
CA PHE A 32 12.26 -8.08 -6.70
C PHE A 32 12.74 -8.74 -7.97
N VAL A 33 13.00 -10.05 -7.98
CA VAL A 33 13.33 -10.80 -9.19
C VAL A 33 12.09 -11.22 -9.94
N GLU A 34 11.14 -11.83 -9.24
CA GLU A 34 9.93 -12.42 -9.85
C GLU A 34 8.95 -11.34 -10.31
N GLU A 35 8.84 -10.21 -9.59
CA GLU A 35 7.93 -9.09 -9.94
C GLU A 35 8.34 -8.34 -11.21
N THR A 36 9.47 -8.68 -11.85
CA THR A 36 9.91 -8.08 -13.12
C THR A 36 9.07 -8.51 -14.31
N SER A 37 8.33 -9.61 -14.20
CA SER A 37 7.35 -10.06 -15.19
C SER A 37 5.97 -10.25 -14.55
N ARG A 38 4.92 -10.19 -15.36
CA ARG A 38 3.54 -10.43 -14.92
C ARG A 38 3.38 -11.84 -14.37
N GLU A 39 3.87 -12.84 -15.07
CA GLU A 39 3.79 -14.24 -14.71
C GLU A 39 4.51 -14.50 -13.38
N GLY A 40 5.72 -13.98 -13.23
CA GLY A 40 6.51 -14.11 -12.00
C GLY A 40 5.83 -13.43 -10.81
N LEU A 41 5.30 -12.22 -11.01
CA LEU A 41 4.53 -11.51 -9.98
C LEU A 41 3.33 -12.34 -9.50
N VAL A 42 2.54 -12.86 -10.44
CA VAL A 42 1.34 -13.67 -10.12
C VAL A 42 1.72 -14.94 -9.37
N GLU A 43 2.76 -15.65 -9.84
CA GLU A 43 3.22 -16.88 -9.19
C GLU A 43 3.75 -16.61 -7.77
N ALA A 44 4.59 -15.59 -7.60
CA ALA A 44 5.15 -15.22 -6.30
C ALA A 44 4.06 -14.82 -5.29
N MET A 45 3.10 -13.98 -5.70
CA MET A 45 2.00 -13.56 -4.85
C MET A 45 1.07 -14.74 -4.49
N ALA A 46 0.73 -15.60 -5.46
CA ALA A 46 -0.12 -16.76 -5.20
C ALA A 46 0.58 -17.79 -4.29
N ARG A 47 1.88 -18.03 -4.49
CA ARG A 47 2.70 -18.88 -3.63
C ARG A 47 2.77 -18.33 -2.20
N TRP A 48 3.01 -17.03 -2.02
CA TRP A 48 3.02 -16.34 -0.73
C TRP A 48 1.70 -16.51 0.01
N GLN A 49 0.59 -16.31 -0.67
CA GLN A 49 -0.75 -16.48 -0.10
C GLN A 49 -1.01 -17.92 0.32
N ARG A 50 -0.69 -18.90 -0.52
CA ARG A 50 -0.92 -20.34 -0.23
C ARG A 50 -0.02 -20.86 0.90
N GLN A 51 1.22 -20.38 0.97
CA GLN A 51 2.21 -20.83 1.94
C GLN A 51 1.87 -20.38 3.37
N TYR A 52 1.34 -19.17 3.52
CA TYR A 52 1.12 -18.56 4.84
C TYR A 52 -0.35 -18.34 5.19
N ASP A 53 -1.25 -18.52 4.25
CA ASP A 53 -2.70 -18.45 4.48
C ASP A 53 -3.19 -17.11 5.08
N TRP A 54 -2.74 -15.97 4.53
CA TRP A 54 -3.11 -14.63 4.99
C TRP A 54 -4.60 -14.35 4.83
N ASP A 55 -5.16 -13.53 5.72
CA ASP A 55 -6.56 -13.14 5.66
C ASP A 55 -6.88 -12.13 4.57
N PHE A 56 -5.89 -11.40 4.08
CA PHE A 56 -5.95 -10.70 2.80
C PHE A 56 -4.58 -10.70 2.12
N LEU A 57 -4.58 -10.63 0.81
CA LEU A 57 -3.40 -10.43 -0.02
C LEU A 57 -3.26 -8.94 -0.37
N LYS A 58 -2.19 -8.29 0.09
CA LYS A 58 -1.73 -7.05 -0.52
C LYS A 58 -0.95 -7.40 -1.78
N ILE A 59 -1.46 -7.03 -2.94
CA ILE A 59 -0.73 -7.19 -4.20
C ILE A 59 0.39 -6.16 -4.21
N ASN A 60 1.64 -6.63 -4.00
CA ASN A 60 2.83 -5.82 -4.16
C ASN A 60 3.18 -5.77 -5.66
N PRO A 61 3.03 -4.63 -6.31
CA PRO A 61 3.42 -4.49 -7.71
C PRO A 61 4.95 -4.46 -7.86
N ARG A 62 5.43 -4.55 -9.09
CA ARG A 62 6.83 -4.27 -9.39
C ARG A 62 7.22 -2.90 -8.86
N ALA A 63 8.38 -2.83 -8.18
CA ALA A 63 8.90 -1.56 -7.69
C ALA A 63 9.12 -0.59 -8.87
N GLY A 64 8.60 0.64 -8.72
CA GLY A 64 8.65 1.66 -9.78
C GLY A 64 7.50 1.62 -10.80
N TYR A 65 6.65 0.59 -10.81
CA TYR A 65 5.57 0.40 -11.79
C TYR A 65 4.71 1.65 -12.03
N HIS A 66 4.53 2.45 -11.01
CA HIS A 66 3.67 3.62 -11.00
C HIS A 66 4.28 4.87 -11.67
N ALA A 67 5.56 4.79 -12.07
CA ALA A 67 6.28 5.89 -12.70
C ALA A 67 6.92 5.52 -14.05
N GLU A 68 7.10 4.23 -14.34
CA GLU A 68 7.78 3.75 -15.55
C GLU A 68 7.09 4.17 -16.85
N ASP A 69 5.77 4.10 -16.91
CA ASP A 69 5.03 4.51 -18.11
C ASP A 69 5.14 6.02 -18.39
N TRP A 70 5.56 6.86 -17.42
CA TRP A 70 5.93 8.27 -17.64
C TRP A 70 7.40 8.48 -17.97
N GLY A 71 8.21 7.43 -17.96
CA GLY A 71 9.60 7.49 -18.42
C GLY A 71 10.65 7.36 -17.33
N ASN A 72 10.28 7.15 -16.06
CA ASN A 72 11.26 6.79 -15.05
C ASN A 72 11.92 5.47 -15.40
N GLN A 73 13.23 5.37 -15.16
CA GLN A 73 14.00 4.16 -15.42
C GLN A 73 14.65 3.64 -14.16
N TYR A 74 14.65 2.31 -14.02
CA TYR A 74 15.19 1.65 -12.83
C TYR A 74 16.22 0.59 -13.23
N ALA A 75 17.30 0.50 -12.46
CA ALA A 75 18.28 -0.57 -12.55
C ALA A 75 17.91 -1.68 -11.58
N PHE A 76 17.61 -2.86 -12.09
CA PHE A 76 17.33 -4.05 -11.30
C PHE A 76 18.63 -4.82 -11.10
N SER A 77 18.93 -5.17 -9.83
CA SER A 77 20.17 -5.88 -9.46
C SER A 77 20.17 -7.35 -9.84
N GLY A 78 19.00 -7.93 -10.16
CA GLY A 78 18.82 -9.38 -10.32
C GLY A 78 18.87 -10.16 -9.02
N LYS A 79 18.88 -9.48 -7.85
CA LYS A 79 18.90 -10.10 -6.52
C LYS A 79 17.59 -9.84 -5.79
N GLU A 80 17.03 -10.90 -5.19
CA GLU A 80 15.73 -10.86 -4.49
C GLU A 80 15.71 -9.87 -3.31
N THR A 81 16.84 -9.63 -2.67
CA THR A 81 16.95 -8.79 -1.47
C THR A 81 17.34 -7.34 -1.74
N ILE A 82 17.55 -6.97 -3.00
CA ILE A 82 18.01 -5.63 -3.37
C ILE A 82 16.94 -4.95 -4.24
N ALA A 83 16.33 -3.91 -3.67
CA ALA A 83 15.38 -3.08 -4.40
C ALA A 83 16.01 -2.45 -5.66
N PRO A 84 15.24 -2.25 -6.73
CA PRO A 84 15.72 -1.53 -7.89
C PRO A 84 16.05 -0.08 -7.54
N THR A 85 17.06 0.47 -8.21
CA THR A 85 17.51 1.85 -8.03
C THR A 85 16.98 2.72 -9.16
N LEU A 86 16.39 3.86 -8.82
CA LEU A 86 16.01 4.88 -9.80
C LEU A 86 17.30 5.44 -10.46
N VAL A 87 17.41 5.31 -11.79
CA VAL A 87 18.56 5.80 -12.56
C VAL A 87 18.22 7.02 -13.43
N HIS A 88 16.94 7.20 -13.73
CA HIS A 88 16.44 8.36 -14.46
C HIS A 88 15.07 8.78 -13.92
N ALA A 89 14.96 10.03 -13.49
CA ALA A 89 13.70 10.70 -13.15
C ALA A 89 13.21 11.49 -14.36
N SER A 90 11.94 11.30 -14.72
CA SER A 90 11.35 11.90 -15.93
C SER A 90 10.95 13.36 -15.78
N VAL A 91 10.79 13.83 -14.54
CA VAL A 91 10.43 15.22 -14.22
C VAL A 91 11.63 15.92 -13.56
N ARG A 92 12.09 17.01 -14.14
CA ARG A 92 13.24 17.82 -13.67
C ARG A 92 12.91 19.29 -13.45
N THR A 93 11.86 19.77 -14.13
CA THR A 93 11.38 21.13 -14.07
C THR A 93 9.88 21.18 -13.84
N PRO A 94 9.31 22.27 -13.33
CA PRO A 94 7.86 22.38 -13.23
C PRO A 94 7.13 22.27 -14.58
N ASP A 95 7.78 22.66 -15.67
CA ASP A 95 7.18 22.58 -17.01
C ASP A 95 6.98 21.14 -17.48
N ASP A 96 7.80 20.19 -17.02
CA ASP A 96 7.65 18.76 -17.34
C ASP A 96 6.29 18.20 -16.86
N PHE A 97 5.75 18.72 -15.75
CA PHE A 97 4.41 18.35 -15.27
C PHE A 97 3.30 18.72 -16.27
N ARG A 98 3.46 19.83 -17.02
CA ARG A 98 2.53 20.19 -18.08
C ARG A 98 2.47 19.16 -19.20
N HIS A 99 3.61 18.51 -19.47
CA HIS A 99 3.77 17.57 -20.57
C HIS A 99 3.49 16.11 -20.20
N LEU A 100 3.21 15.81 -18.92
CA LEU A 100 2.73 14.48 -18.56
C LEU A 100 1.43 14.18 -19.30
N ASP A 101 1.32 12.98 -19.86
CA ASP A 101 0.08 12.48 -20.43
C ASP A 101 -0.81 11.86 -19.35
N ARG A 102 -2.12 11.91 -19.54
CA ARG A 102 -2.98 10.95 -18.88
C ARG A 102 -2.69 9.57 -19.47
N LEU A 103 -2.41 8.60 -18.62
CA LEU A 103 -2.15 7.23 -19.04
C LEU A 103 -3.43 6.39 -19.01
N ASP A 104 -3.51 5.40 -19.92
CA ASP A 104 -4.59 4.42 -19.97
C ASP A 104 -3.99 3.04 -20.27
N PRO A 105 -4.25 2.02 -19.42
CA PRO A 105 -3.81 0.65 -19.67
C PRO A 105 -4.21 0.10 -21.04
N THR A 106 -5.35 0.53 -21.60
CA THR A 106 -5.86 0.09 -22.90
C THR A 106 -5.48 1.01 -24.05
N GLY A 107 -5.13 2.27 -23.77
CA GLY A 107 -4.89 3.31 -24.78
C GLY A 107 -6.17 3.89 -25.38
N ALA A 108 -7.36 3.58 -24.85
CA ALA A 108 -8.62 4.05 -25.42
C ALA A 108 -8.95 5.52 -25.04
N ALA A 109 -8.51 5.97 -23.88
CA ALA A 109 -8.83 7.30 -23.33
C ALA A 109 -7.59 8.09 -22.85
N GLY A 110 -6.39 7.68 -23.27
CA GLY A 110 -5.12 8.30 -22.91
C GLY A 110 -3.95 7.65 -23.62
N ARG A 111 -2.72 8.09 -23.30
CA ARG A 111 -1.50 7.42 -23.81
C ARG A 111 -1.42 6.01 -23.24
N ARG A 112 -1.18 5.04 -24.11
CA ARG A 112 -1.08 3.64 -23.73
C ARG A 112 0.00 3.43 -22.65
N ALA A 113 -0.36 2.66 -21.61
CA ALA A 113 0.45 2.40 -20.43
C ALA A 113 0.66 0.88 -20.27
N PRO A 114 1.69 0.30 -20.91
CA PRO A 114 1.91 -1.14 -20.91
C PRO A 114 2.21 -1.70 -19.51
N VAL A 115 2.93 -0.96 -18.68
CA VAL A 115 3.24 -1.40 -17.31
C VAL A 115 1.99 -1.44 -16.45
N LEU A 116 1.13 -0.41 -16.54
CA LEU A 116 -0.16 -0.44 -15.86
C LEU A 116 -1.08 -1.55 -16.41
N ALA A 117 -1.04 -1.81 -17.72
CA ALA A 117 -1.81 -2.91 -18.34
C ALA A 117 -1.41 -4.28 -17.79
N ASP A 118 -0.11 -4.54 -17.65
CA ASP A 118 0.40 -5.80 -17.09
C ASP A 118 -0.05 -5.98 -15.63
N HIS A 119 0.00 -4.92 -14.83
CA HIS A 119 -0.44 -4.98 -13.43
C HIS A 119 -1.97 -5.16 -13.32
N LEU A 120 -2.74 -4.52 -14.19
CA LEU A 120 -4.19 -4.73 -14.26
C LEU A 120 -4.52 -6.20 -14.63
N ALA A 121 -3.81 -6.75 -15.61
CA ALA A 121 -3.98 -8.15 -15.99
C ALA A 121 -3.58 -9.10 -14.85
N ALA A 122 -2.50 -8.80 -14.12
CA ALA A 122 -2.05 -9.59 -12.96
C ALA A 122 -3.12 -9.68 -11.87
N VAL A 123 -3.92 -8.63 -11.63
CA VAL A 123 -5.05 -8.67 -10.69
C VAL A 123 -6.06 -9.75 -11.10
N GLY A 124 -6.44 -9.80 -12.38
CA GLY A 124 -7.35 -10.83 -12.90
C GLY A 124 -6.78 -12.24 -12.81
N ASP A 125 -5.48 -12.39 -13.10
CA ASP A 125 -4.78 -13.67 -13.00
C ASP A 125 -4.72 -14.16 -11.54
N LEU A 126 -4.41 -13.29 -10.59
CA LEU A 126 -4.43 -13.61 -9.16
C LEU A 126 -5.82 -13.99 -8.68
N ARG A 127 -6.87 -13.30 -9.13
CA ARG A 127 -8.25 -13.67 -8.79
C ARG A 127 -8.60 -15.07 -9.27
N ARG A 128 -8.20 -15.43 -10.49
CA ARG A 128 -8.38 -16.81 -11.01
C ARG A 128 -7.57 -17.83 -10.23
N ALA A 129 -6.33 -17.51 -9.87
CA ALA A 129 -5.44 -18.44 -9.15
C ALA A 129 -5.84 -18.69 -7.70
N LEU A 130 -6.42 -17.69 -7.01
CA LEU A 130 -6.73 -17.74 -5.57
C LEU A 130 -8.21 -17.96 -5.26
N GLY A 131 -9.08 -17.85 -6.26
CA GLY A 131 -10.53 -17.99 -6.06
C GLY A 131 -11.17 -16.79 -5.36
N PRO A 132 -12.49 -16.86 -5.08
CA PRO A 132 -13.25 -15.72 -4.55
C PRO A 132 -13.04 -15.44 -3.06
N ASP A 133 -12.55 -16.41 -2.27
CA ASP A 133 -12.51 -16.29 -0.81
C ASP A 133 -11.32 -15.53 -0.25
N VAL A 134 -10.27 -15.30 -1.05
CA VAL A 134 -9.10 -14.54 -0.65
C VAL A 134 -9.32 -13.05 -0.97
N PRO A 135 -9.51 -12.16 0.02
CA PRO A 135 -9.57 -10.74 -0.23
C PRO A 135 -8.24 -10.23 -0.79
N MET A 136 -8.28 -9.36 -1.81
CA MET A 136 -7.09 -8.83 -2.47
C MET A 136 -7.16 -7.30 -2.56
N LEU A 137 -6.09 -6.63 -2.17
CA LEU A 137 -5.94 -5.18 -2.27
C LEU A 137 -4.83 -4.84 -3.25
N MET A 138 -5.15 -4.12 -4.34
CA MET A 138 -4.11 -3.62 -5.25
C MET A 138 -3.40 -2.43 -4.61
N THR A 139 -2.07 -2.45 -4.57
CA THR A 139 -1.30 -1.30 -4.12
C THR A 139 -1.37 -0.18 -5.15
N VAL A 140 -1.86 0.97 -4.72
CA VAL A 140 -1.91 2.22 -5.48
C VAL A 140 -1.19 3.28 -4.66
N PHE A 141 -0.32 4.05 -5.28
CA PHE A 141 0.34 5.17 -4.61
C PHE A 141 -0.48 6.45 -4.75
N THR A 142 -0.36 7.34 -3.77
CA THR A 142 -1.00 8.67 -3.85
C THR A 142 -0.40 9.50 -4.98
N PRO A 143 -1.16 10.39 -5.62
CA PRO A 143 -0.61 11.22 -6.71
C PRO A 143 0.60 12.05 -6.32
N LEU A 144 0.64 12.57 -5.08
CA LEU A 144 1.80 13.29 -4.59
C LEU A 144 3.03 12.38 -4.44
N ALA A 145 2.83 11.11 -4.01
CA ALA A 145 3.92 10.13 -3.93
C ALA A 145 4.44 9.77 -5.33
N ILE A 146 3.56 9.61 -6.31
CA ILE A 146 3.95 9.37 -7.71
C ILE A 146 4.69 10.57 -8.27
N ALA A 147 4.20 11.79 -8.05
CA ALA A 147 4.90 13.01 -8.47
C ALA A 147 6.29 13.13 -7.85
N ALA A 148 6.44 12.75 -6.57
CA ALA A 148 7.73 12.71 -5.91
C ALA A 148 8.67 11.68 -6.57
N GLU A 149 8.17 10.50 -6.92
CA GLU A 149 8.96 9.48 -7.62
C GLU A 149 9.37 9.94 -9.03
N LEU A 150 8.45 10.58 -9.77
CA LEU A 150 8.75 11.17 -11.08
C LEU A 150 9.83 12.26 -11.00
N ALA A 151 9.87 13.01 -9.90
CA ALA A 151 10.85 14.08 -9.67
C ALA A 151 12.18 13.58 -9.08
N GLY A 152 12.30 12.30 -8.74
CA GLY A 152 13.50 11.75 -8.10
C GLY A 152 13.54 11.87 -6.58
N GLY A 153 12.40 12.16 -5.95
CA GLY A 153 12.22 12.16 -4.50
C GLY A 153 11.39 13.34 -3.96
N PRO A 154 10.95 13.25 -2.70
CA PRO A 154 10.07 14.27 -2.12
C PRO A 154 10.73 15.65 -1.99
N GLN A 155 12.03 15.73 -1.75
CA GLN A 155 12.76 17.02 -1.68
C GLN A 155 12.83 17.69 -3.05
N ALA A 156 13.06 16.91 -4.11
CA ALA A 156 13.06 17.43 -5.47
C ALA A 156 11.67 17.96 -5.85
N LEU A 157 10.60 17.19 -5.54
CA LEU A 157 9.23 17.65 -5.76
C LEU A 157 8.92 18.94 -4.98
N ALA A 158 9.29 19.05 -3.70
CA ALA A 158 9.08 20.24 -2.89
C ALA A 158 9.76 21.48 -3.54
N ALA A 159 10.98 21.32 -4.06
CA ALA A 159 11.66 22.39 -4.79
C ALA A 159 10.90 22.80 -6.08
N LEU A 160 10.31 21.85 -6.81
CA LEU A 160 9.49 22.13 -8.00
C LEU A 160 8.18 22.83 -7.65
N ILE A 161 7.54 22.46 -6.54
CA ILE A 161 6.34 23.13 -6.00
C ILE A 161 6.66 24.60 -5.71
N HIS A 162 7.77 24.88 -5.02
CA HIS A 162 8.18 26.25 -4.70
C HIS A 162 8.52 27.08 -5.94
N GLN A 163 9.00 26.46 -7.01
CA GLN A 163 9.26 27.15 -8.27
C GLN A 163 7.98 27.51 -9.03
N ASN A 164 7.03 26.59 -9.15
CA ASN A 164 5.75 26.82 -9.83
C ASN A 164 4.68 25.79 -9.42
N ALA A 165 3.96 26.08 -8.35
CA ALA A 165 2.88 25.26 -7.82
C ALA A 165 1.79 24.97 -8.87
N ALA A 166 1.43 25.95 -9.71
CA ALA A 166 0.36 25.81 -10.69
C ALA A 166 0.65 24.71 -11.72
N LEU A 167 1.89 24.58 -12.17
CA LEU A 167 2.30 23.52 -13.11
C LEU A 167 2.32 22.16 -12.42
N VAL A 168 2.76 22.07 -11.16
CA VAL A 168 2.70 20.82 -10.39
C VAL A 168 1.24 20.37 -10.24
N HIS A 169 0.30 21.25 -9.96
CA HIS A 169 -1.12 20.93 -9.93
C HIS A 169 -1.65 20.37 -11.27
N VAL A 170 -1.15 20.84 -12.41
CA VAL A 170 -1.50 20.27 -13.73
C VAL A 170 -1.07 18.80 -13.81
N GLY A 171 0.15 18.48 -13.40
CA GLY A 171 0.65 17.12 -13.38
C GLY A 171 -0.12 16.22 -12.40
N LEU A 172 -0.34 16.72 -11.17
CA LEU A 172 -1.06 15.96 -10.13
C LEU A 172 -2.48 15.58 -10.57
N ARG A 173 -3.21 16.44 -11.30
CA ARG A 173 -4.51 16.09 -11.87
C ARG A 173 -4.41 14.93 -12.85
N LYS A 174 -3.46 14.96 -13.78
CA LYS A 174 -3.26 13.89 -14.78
C LYS A 174 -2.87 12.56 -14.12
N ILE A 175 -2.03 12.60 -13.09
CA ILE A 175 -1.66 11.43 -12.28
C ILE A 175 -2.89 10.89 -11.54
N ALA A 176 -3.67 11.76 -10.89
CA ALA A 176 -4.88 11.37 -10.18
C ALA A 176 -5.92 10.74 -11.11
N ASP A 177 -6.17 11.34 -12.28
CA ASP A 177 -7.10 10.81 -13.28
C ASP A 177 -6.66 9.43 -13.80
N THR A 178 -5.34 9.26 -14.03
CA THR A 178 -4.76 7.97 -14.42
C THR A 178 -4.99 6.90 -13.36
N PHE A 179 -4.65 7.19 -12.11
CA PHE A 179 -4.72 6.19 -11.04
C PHE A 179 -6.13 5.99 -10.48
N ALA A 180 -7.03 6.96 -10.63
CA ALA A 180 -8.46 6.77 -10.35
C ALA A 180 -9.07 5.74 -11.32
N ASP A 181 -8.80 5.86 -12.62
CA ASP A 181 -9.23 4.89 -13.64
C ASP A 181 -8.58 3.53 -13.44
N PHE A 182 -7.26 3.47 -13.22
CA PHE A 182 -6.54 2.24 -12.94
C PHE A 182 -7.09 1.51 -11.71
N ALA A 183 -7.31 2.21 -10.60
CA ALA A 183 -7.86 1.64 -9.37
C ALA A 183 -9.26 1.06 -9.58
N ALA A 184 -10.15 1.79 -10.28
CA ALA A 184 -11.48 1.32 -10.62
C ALA A 184 -11.44 0.06 -11.49
N ARG A 185 -10.55 0.00 -12.48
CA ARG A 185 -10.33 -1.19 -13.32
C ARG A 185 -9.78 -2.37 -12.53
N CYS A 186 -8.88 -2.15 -11.57
CA CYS A 186 -8.38 -3.21 -10.70
C CYS A 186 -9.50 -3.81 -9.84
N VAL A 187 -10.41 -2.99 -9.32
CA VAL A 187 -11.60 -3.48 -8.61
C VAL A 187 -12.50 -4.28 -9.55
N ALA A 188 -12.76 -3.80 -10.76
CA ALA A 188 -13.53 -4.52 -11.77
C ALA A 188 -12.87 -5.84 -12.20
N ALA A 189 -11.53 -5.92 -12.20
CA ALA A 189 -10.75 -7.13 -12.49
C ALA A 189 -10.72 -8.13 -11.31
N GLY A 190 -11.26 -7.76 -10.15
CA GLY A 190 -11.42 -8.67 -9.02
C GLY A 190 -10.66 -8.31 -7.75
N ALA A 191 -10.02 -7.14 -7.65
CA ALA A 191 -9.55 -6.64 -6.37
C ALA A 191 -10.74 -6.25 -5.48
N ASP A 192 -10.63 -6.48 -4.18
CA ASP A 192 -11.66 -6.11 -3.19
C ASP A 192 -11.53 -4.66 -2.71
N GLY A 193 -10.52 -3.97 -3.18
CA GLY A 193 -10.18 -2.59 -2.87
C GLY A 193 -8.75 -2.27 -3.21
N ILE A 194 -8.29 -1.12 -2.72
CA ILE A 194 -6.91 -0.67 -2.89
C ILE A 194 -6.19 -0.55 -1.55
N PHE A 195 -4.89 -0.78 -1.59
CA PHE A 195 -3.94 -0.38 -0.55
C PHE A 195 -3.31 0.94 -1.00
N LEU A 196 -3.90 2.06 -0.57
CA LEU A 196 -3.44 3.40 -0.93
C LEU A 196 -2.25 3.79 -0.08
N ALA A 197 -1.08 3.98 -0.69
CA ALA A 197 0.18 4.22 0.01
C ALA A 197 0.70 5.65 -0.22
N THR A 198 0.95 6.36 0.86
CA THR A 198 1.49 7.73 0.82
C THR A 198 3.01 7.79 0.71
N THR A 199 3.68 6.65 0.93
CA THR A 199 5.15 6.51 0.97
C THR A 199 5.85 7.60 1.80
N HIS A 200 6.64 8.48 1.16
CA HIS A 200 7.44 9.52 1.81
C HIS A 200 6.75 10.89 1.84
N THR A 201 5.48 11.00 1.46
CA THR A 201 4.85 12.32 1.30
C THR A 201 3.98 12.74 2.49
N ALA A 202 3.20 11.85 3.10
CA ALA A 202 2.40 12.18 4.28
C ALA A 202 3.22 12.09 5.58
N THR A 203 4.30 12.84 5.67
CA THR A 203 5.19 12.91 6.82
C THR A 203 5.73 14.33 7.02
N LEU A 204 5.76 14.78 8.26
CA LEU A 204 6.32 16.08 8.65
C LEU A 204 7.84 16.21 8.40
N VAL A 205 8.47 15.16 7.88
CA VAL A 205 9.87 15.20 7.44
C VAL A 205 10.00 15.90 6.08
N ASN A 206 8.99 15.75 5.22
CA ASN A 206 9.07 16.18 3.82
C ASN A 206 8.06 17.27 3.43
N PHE A 207 6.88 17.26 4.04
CA PHE A 207 5.81 18.22 3.76
C PHE A 207 5.15 18.67 5.05
N THR A 208 4.63 19.90 5.07
CA THR A 208 3.76 20.38 6.14
C THR A 208 2.33 19.83 5.97
N PRO A 209 1.48 19.87 7.03
CA PRO A 209 0.07 19.52 6.89
C PRO A 209 -0.66 20.38 5.85
N GLU A 210 -0.31 21.66 5.76
CA GLU A 210 -0.89 22.61 4.80
C GLU A 210 -0.50 22.26 3.37
N GLU A 211 0.78 21.95 3.12
CA GLU A 211 1.25 21.49 1.81
C GLU A 211 0.58 20.16 1.42
N TYR A 212 0.44 19.22 2.35
CA TYR A 212 -0.25 17.98 2.05
C TYR A 212 -1.75 18.18 1.81
N ALA A 213 -2.38 19.10 2.54
CA ALA A 213 -3.78 19.47 2.33
C ALA A 213 -4.01 20.09 0.93
N GLU A 214 -3.03 20.83 0.39
CA GLU A 214 -3.09 21.44 -0.93
C GLU A 214 -2.68 20.48 -2.05
N PHE A 215 -1.52 19.82 -1.93
CA PHE A 215 -0.91 19.02 -3.01
C PHE A 215 -1.17 17.51 -2.93
N GLY A 216 -1.59 16.98 -1.79
CA GLY A 216 -1.87 15.56 -1.57
C GLY A 216 -3.37 15.26 -1.55
N ARG A 217 -4.04 15.74 -0.51
CA ARG A 217 -5.41 15.36 -0.16
C ARG A 217 -6.44 15.44 -1.31
N PRO A 218 -6.54 16.51 -2.12
CA PRO A 218 -7.55 16.60 -3.17
C PRO A 218 -7.43 15.50 -4.22
N TYR A 219 -6.19 15.11 -4.52
CA TYR A 219 -5.86 14.09 -5.50
C TYR A 219 -6.03 12.68 -4.97
N ASP A 220 -5.73 12.45 -3.69
CA ASP A 220 -6.02 11.20 -2.99
C ASP A 220 -7.52 10.91 -2.97
N MET A 221 -8.31 11.95 -2.69
CA MET A 221 -9.78 11.87 -2.66
C MET A 221 -10.36 11.54 -4.04
N ALA A 222 -9.74 11.97 -5.14
CA ALA A 222 -10.16 11.59 -6.49
C ALA A 222 -10.00 10.07 -6.73
N ILE A 223 -8.88 9.47 -6.29
CA ILE A 223 -8.68 8.02 -6.37
C ILE A 223 -9.70 7.28 -5.49
N LEU A 224 -9.86 7.71 -4.23
CA LEU A 224 -10.79 7.06 -3.29
C LEU A 224 -12.25 7.15 -3.75
N ALA A 225 -12.63 8.25 -4.40
CA ALA A 225 -13.97 8.41 -4.99
C ALA A 225 -14.23 7.38 -6.09
N ALA A 226 -13.22 7.04 -6.92
CA ALA A 226 -13.35 6.07 -7.99
C ALA A 226 -13.55 4.63 -7.48
N VAL A 227 -13.11 4.33 -6.24
CA VAL A 227 -13.22 3.01 -5.62
C VAL A 227 -14.10 3.00 -4.36
N ARG A 228 -14.96 4.00 -4.19
CA ARG A 228 -15.79 4.18 -2.98
C ARG A 228 -16.71 2.99 -2.67
N THR A 229 -17.09 2.20 -3.67
CA THR A 229 -17.95 1.03 -3.52
C THR A 229 -17.17 -0.26 -3.22
N ALA A 230 -15.85 -0.22 -3.30
CA ALA A 230 -15.03 -1.36 -2.94
C ALA A 230 -15.06 -1.57 -1.41
N PRO A 231 -15.23 -2.83 -0.94
CA PRO A 231 -15.49 -3.09 0.48
C PRO A 231 -14.25 -2.93 1.38
N LEU A 232 -13.03 -2.95 0.84
CA LEU A 232 -11.80 -3.11 1.62
C LEU A 232 -10.69 -2.12 1.25
N ASN A 233 -11.01 -0.82 1.11
CA ASN A 233 -9.95 0.18 0.91
C ASN A 233 -9.15 0.39 2.20
N LEU A 234 -7.82 0.38 2.09
CA LEU A 234 -6.86 0.61 3.17
C LEU A 234 -5.97 1.80 2.85
N LEU A 235 -5.75 2.68 3.82
CA LEU A 235 -4.74 3.74 3.74
C LEU A 235 -3.49 3.33 4.52
N HIS A 236 -2.32 3.39 3.89
CA HIS A 236 -1.02 3.20 4.50
C HIS A 236 -0.24 4.52 4.55
N VAL A 237 0.08 4.97 5.77
CA VAL A 237 0.85 6.20 6.01
C VAL A 237 2.23 5.83 6.55
N CYS A 238 3.21 5.77 5.65
CA CYS A 238 4.56 5.32 5.95
C CYS A 238 5.39 6.39 6.68
N GLN A 239 6.54 5.99 7.21
CA GLN A 239 7.57 6.84 7.78
C GLN A 239 7.30 7.36 9.21
N ARG A 240 8.40 7.87 9.82
CA ARG A 240 8.36 8.60 11.08
C ARG A 240 7.63 9.94 10.92
N ARG A 241 7.14 10.49 12.03
CA ARG A 241 6.39 11.75 12.06
C ARG A 241 5.26 11.79 11.03
N SER A 242 4.57 10.65 10.88
CA SER A 242 3.52 10.47 9.88
C SER A 242 2.28 11.32 10.19
N MET A 243 1.61 11.75 9.13
CA MET A 243 0.36 12.50 9.20
C MET A 243 -0.86 11.57 9.36
N VAL A 244 -0.70 10.37 9.95
CA VAL A 244 -1.80 9.39 10.05
C VAL A 244 -3.01 9.93 10.80
N ARG A 245 -2.81 10.85 11.76
CA ARG A 245 -3.91 11.50 12.48
C ARG A 245 -4.70 12.46 11.59
N ASP A 246 -3.98 13.23 10.75
CA ASP A 246 -4.56 14.21 9.83
C ASP A 246 -5.33 13.55 8.68
N LEU A 247 -4.98 12.28 8.38
CA LEU A 247 -5.60 11.48 7.33
C LEU A 247 -6.59 10.44 7.87
N ALA A 248 -6.88 10.44 9.17
CA ALA A 248 -7.76 9.45 9.80
C ALA A 248 -9.22 9.54 9.31
N ASP A 249 -9.64 10.65 8.74
CA ASP A 249 -10.97 10.88 8.19
C ASP A 249 -11.14 10.42 6.72
N TYR A 250 -10.06 9.95 6.07
CA TYR A 250 -10.16 9.42 4.71
C TYR A 250 -11.21 8.30 4.62
N PRO A 251 -11.98 8.23 3.50
CA PRO A 251 -13.07 7.26 3.34
C PRO A 251 -12.55 5.85 3.03
N VAL A 252 -11.75 5.30 3.96
CA VAL A 252 -11.23 3.94 3.94
C VAL A 252 -11.73 3.18 5.17
N VAL A 253 -11.74 1.86 5.12
CA VAL A 253 -12.19 1.01 6.24
C VAL A 253 -11.03 0.48 7.09
N MET A 254 -9.79 0.60 6.60
CA MET A 254 -8.58 0.15 7.29
C MET A 254 -7.49 1.21 7.27
N LEU A 255 -6.69 1.28 8.35
CA LEU A 255 -5.52 2.15 8.48
C LEU A 255 -4.30 1.32 8.88
N ASN A 256 -3.16 1.55 8.21
CA ASN A 256 -1.86 0.98 8.54
C ASN A 256 -0.79 2.10 8.52
N TRP A 257 0.13 2.07 9.49
CA TRP A 257 1.24 3.02 9.57
C TRP A 257 2.42 2.43 10.34
N GLU A 258 3.54 3.17 10.40
CA GLU A 258 4.75 2.77 11.13
C GLU A 258 4.55 2.95 12.65
N THR A 259 3.84 1.98 13.29
CA THR A 259 3.52 2.02 14.73
C THR A 259 4.73 1.79 15.64
N ALA A 260 5.83 1.28 15.11
CA ALA A 260 7.05 1.04 15.88
C ALA A 260 7.93 2.29 16.01
N ASP A 261 7.70 3.32 15.22
CA ASP A 261 8.42 4.58 15.36
C ASP A 261 7.83 5.41 16.51
N PRO A 262 8.64 5.83 17.51
CA PRO A 262 8.15 6.53 18.71
C PRO A 262 7.57 7.93 18.41
N THR A 263 7.79 8.47 17.22
CA THR A 263 7.19 9.75 16.80
C THR A 263 5.78 9.60 16.25
N ASN A 264 5.32 8.38 16.05
CA ASN A 264 4.01 8.05 15.54
C ASN A 264 3.07 7.61 16.69
N PRO A 265 1.74 7.73 16.51
CA PRO A 265 0.82 7.22 17.50
C PRO A 265 0.90 5.68 17.58
N THR A 266 0.77 5.15 18.79
CA THR A 266 0.57 3.70 19.00
C THR A 266 -0.81 3.26 18.52
N LEU A 267 -1.03 1.94 18.38
CA LEU A 267 -2.34 1.38 18.06
C LEU A 267 -3.42 1.86 19.04
N GLY A 268 -3.14 1.78 20.35
CA GLY A 268 -4.09 2.22 21.39
C GLY A 268 -4.44 3.71 21.32
N GLN A 269 -3.45 4.56 21.03
CA GLN A 269 -3.68 6.00 20.86
C GLN A 269 -4.52 6.30 19.61
N MET A 270 -4.30 5.57 18.53
CA MET A 270 -5.03 5.78 17.28
C MET A 270 -6.44 5.20 17.33
N ALA A 271 -6.65 4.11 18.07
CA ALA A 271 -7.95 3.47 18.24
C ALA A 271 -9.02 4.38 18.89
N LEU A 272 -8.60 5.40 19.64
CA LEU A 272 -9.50 6.39 20.24
C LEU A 272 -10.01 7.42 19.22
N GLY A 273 -9.31 7.63 18.11
CA GLY A 273 -9.64 8.65 17.10
C GLY A 273 -9.93 8.11 15.69
N ALA A 274 -9.82 6.81 15.45
CA ALA A 274 -9.93 6.24 14.12
C ALA A 274 -11.36 5.99 13.61
N ALA A 275 -12.38 6.59 14.22
CA ALA A 275 -13.78 6.58 13.76
C ALA A 275 -14.34 5.20 13.34
N GLY A 276 -14.03 4.15 14.10
CA GLY A 276 -14.52 2.78 13.82
C GLY A 276 -13.77 2.01 12.73
N LYS A 277 -12.69 2.55 12.19
CA LYS A 277 -11.85 1.85 11.20
C LYS A 277 -11.09 0.69 11.84
N ALA A 278 -10.87 -0.38 11.09
CA ALA A 278 -9.97 -1.44 11.51
C ALA A 278 -8.51 -0.98 11.40
N LEU A 279 -7.75 -1.12 12.47
CA LEU A 279 -6.32 -0.83 12.46
C LEU A 279 -5.54 -2.06 12.02
N VAL A 280 -4.50 -1.87 11.23
CA VAL A 280 -3.66 -2.95 10.70
C VAL A 280 -2.21 -2.71 11.13
N GLY A 281 -1.55 -3.71 11.70
CA GLY A 281 -0.14 -3.56 12.12
C GLY A 281 0.18 -4.25 13.44
N GLY A 282 1.07 -3.63 14.22
CA GLY A 282 1.39 -4.05 15.58
C GLY A 282 2.78 -4.66 15.75
N VAL A 283 3.42 -5.15 14.67
CA VAL A 283 4.75 -5.76 14.76
C VAL A 283 5.75 -5.00 13.89
N ASP A 284 6.88 -4.62 14.47
CA ASP A 284 7.96 -3.93 13.76
C ASP A 284 8.50 -4.82 12.62
N ARG A 285 8.44 -4.29 11.39
CA ARG A 285 8.95 -4.97 10.19
C ARG A 285 10.43 -5.34 10.29
N LYS A 286 11.21 -4.65 11.12
CA LYS A 286 12.65 -4.85 11.28
C LYS A 286 13.01 -6.12 12.05
N LEU A 287 12.03 -6.75 12.72
CA LEU A 287 12.27 -7.99 13.47
C LEU A 287 12.32 -9.24 12.56
N PHE A 288 11.72 -9.17 11.38
CA PHE A 288 11.54 -10.35 10.52
C PHE A 288 12.84 -10.93 9.90
N PRO A 289 13.87 -10.13 9.58
CA PRO A 289 15.14 -10.68 9.07
C PRO A 289 15.95 -11.46 10.10
N ASP A 290 15.76 -11.22 11.41
CA ASP A 290 16.56 -11.81 12.47
C ASP A 290 15.79 -12.88 13.26
N PRO A 291 16.11 -14.19 13.09
CA PRO A 291 15.47 -15.25 13.87
C PRO A 291 15.65 -15.12 15.39
N ALA A 292 16.73 -14.47 15.86
CA ALA A 292 16.94 -14.24 17.29
C ALA A 292 15.91 -13.26 17.89
N ALA A 293 15.25 -12.45 17.06
CA ALA A 293 14.21 -11.51 17.48
C ALA A 293 12.82 -12.17 17.65
N ARG A 294 12.69 -13.51 17.57
CA ARG A 294 11.40 -14.21 17.62
C ARG A 294 10.59 -13.91 18.87
N GLU A 295 11.23 -13.88 20.03
CA GLU A 295 10.55 -13.55 21.29
C GLU A 295 9.99 -12.12 21.29
N ALA A 296 10.77 -11.15 20.80
CA ALA A 296 10.35 -9.76 20.66
C ALA A 296 9.18 -9.62 19.68
N LEU A 297 9.19 -10.35 18.55
CA LEU A 297 8.08 -10.37 17.59
C LEU A 297 6.81 -10.86 18.25
N LEU A 298 6.83 -11.98 18.96
CA LEU A 298 5.67 -12.55 19.64
C LEU A 298 5.18 -11.65 20.77
N ALA A 299 6.09 -11.01 21.50
CA ALA A 299 5.73 -10.04 22.55
C ALA A 299 5.00 -8.82 21.96
N GLN A 300 5.47 -8.28 20.83
CA GLN A 300 4.78 -7.18 20.14
C GLN A 300 3.41 -7.61 19.60
N ALA A 301 3.28 -8.81 19.03
CA ALA A 301 1.99 -9.34 18.56
C ALA A 301 0.99 -9.47 19.73
N ALA A 302 1.43 -9.99 20.86
CA ALA A 302 0.60 -10.12 22.08
C ALA A 302 0.22 -8.74 22.64
N GLU A 303 1.13 -7.76 22.65
CA GLU A 303 0.85 -6.40 23.10
C GLU A 303 -0.14 -5.70 22.17
N ALA A 304 0.02 -5.80 20.86
CA ALA A 304 -0.91 -5.26 19.88
C ALA A 304 -2.32 -5.81 20.11
N ARG A 305 -2.44 -7.12 20.31
CA ARG A 305 -3.72 -7.77 20.63
C ARG A 305 -4.33 -7.24 21.92
N ARG A 306 -3.55 -7.11 23.01
CA ARG A 306 -4.04 -6.58 24.28
C ARG A 306 -4.49 -5.13 24.16
N SER A 307 -3.70 -4.29 23.49
CA SER A 307 -3.99 -2.86 23.36
C SER A 307 -5.22 -2.59 22.49
N MET A 308 -5.53 -3.48 21.54
CA MET A 308 -6.72 -3.38 20.70
C MET A 308 -7.97 -3.96 21.35
N GLY A 309 -7.84 -5.03 22.16
CA GLY A 309 -9.01 -5.70 22.76
C GLY A 309 -10.01 -6.15 21.71
N ASP A 310 -11.28 -5.77 21.87
CA ASP A 310 -12.38 -6.13 20.95
C ASP A 310 -12.54 -5.13 19.78
N ARG A 311 -11.64 -4.15 19.63
CA ARG A 311 -11.72 -3.18 18.54
C ARG A 311 -11.34 -3.81 17.20
N PRO A 312 -11.88 -3.31 16.08
CA PRO A 312 -11.53 -3.78 14.74
C PRO A 312 -10.00 -3.74 14.51
N PHE A 313 -9.41 -4.92 14.34
CA PHE A 313 -7.96 -5.04 14.22
C PHE A 313 -7.54 -6.21 13.33
N VAL A 314 -6.49 -6.01 12.54
CA VAL A 314 -5.78 -7.03 11.78
C VAL A 314 -4.32 -7.01 12.23
N LEU A 315 -3.82 -8.13 12.74
CA LEU A 315 -2.42 -8.26 13.10
C LEU A 315 -1.55 -8.24 11.83
N GLY A 316 -0.47 -7.50 11.85
CA GLY A 316 0.45 -7.39 10.72
C GLY A 316 1.70 -6.62 11.06
N SER A 317 2.52 -6.36 10.04
CA SER A 317 3.69 -5.50 10.20
C SER A 317 3.33 -4.02 10.04
N THR A 318 4.23 -3.17 10.54
CA THR A 318 4.12 -1.72 10.43
C THR A 318 4.25 -1.23 8.97
N CYS A 319 4.98 -1.94 8.13
CA CYS A 319 5.17 -1.67 6.71
C CYS A 319 5.55 -2.98 5.98
N THR A 320 5.94 -2.89 4.70
CA THR A 320 6.51 -4.01 3.92
C THR A 320 7.72 -4.59 4.65
N ILE A 321 7.73 -5.90 4.88
CA ILE A 321 8.88 -6.59 5.47
C ILE A 321 9.99 -6.76 4.44
N ASP A 322 11.23 -6.89 4.94
CA ASP A 322 12.40 -7.11 4.09
C ASP A 322 12.30 -8.44 3.33
N PRO A 323 12.67 -8.51 2.05
CA PRO A 323 12.72 -9.79 1.32
C PRO A 323 13.65 -10.84 1.92
N SER A 324 14.64 -10.45 2.74
CA SER A 324 15.51 -11.37 3.50
C SER A 324 14.86 -11.95 4.76
N SER A 325 13.59 -11.60 5.05
CA SER A 325 12.87 -12.07 6.23
C SER A 325 12.87 -13.59 6.34
N ALA A 326 13.24 -14.08 7.51
CA ALA A 326 13.34 -15.51 7.78
C ALA A 326 11.96 -16.18 7.75
N PRO A 327 11.78 -17.30 7.03
CA PRO A 327 10.48 -17.96 6.89
C PRO A 327 9.86 -18.40 8.23
N GLU A 328 10.66 -18.74 9.22
CA GLU A 328 10.21 -19.08 10.57
C GLU A 328 9.64 -17.86 11.31
N MET A 329 10.15 -16.64 11.06
CA MET A 329 9.62 -15.41 11.64
C MET A 329 8.27 -15.05 11.03
N VAL A 330 8.13 -15.25 9.73
CA VAL A 330 6.86 -15.08 9.01
C VAL A 330 5.81 -16.07 9.53
N ARG A 331 6.18 -17.36 9.71
CA ARG A 331 5.30 -18.38 10.32
C ARG A 331 4.93 -18.04 11.75
N ALA A 332 5.90 -17.58 12.57
CA ALA A 332 5.65 -17.21 13.96
C ALA A 332 4.55 -16.14 14.09
N LEU A 333 4.54 -15.13 13.21
CA LEU A 333 3.44 -14.14 13.19
C LEU A 333 2.10 -14.79 12.81
N ARG A 334 2.10 -15.66 11.79
CA ARG A 334 0.86 -16.34 11.33
C ARG A 334 0.27 -17.24 12.41
N GLU A 335 1.09 -17.87 13.23
CA GLU A 335 0.72 -18.78 14.31
C GLU A 335 0.35 -18.04 15.63
N ALA A 336 0.61 -16.75 15.73
CA ALA A 336 0.31 -15.93 16.90
C ALA A 336 -1.20 -15.59 17.05
N VAL A 337 -2.06 -16.06 16.11
CA VAL A 337 -3.50 -15.74 16.01
C VAL A 337 -4.39 -16.97 16.09
#